data_d18c071fd77ac81b9e277b92dc4a521b
#
_entry.id   d18c071fd77ac81b9e277b92dc4a521b
#
_cell.length_a   1.000
_cell.length_b   1.000
_cell.length_c   1.000
_cell.angle_alpha   90.00
_cell.angle_beta   90.00
_cell.angle_gamma   90.00
#
_symmetry.space_group_name_H-M   'P 1'
#
loop_
_entity.id
_entity.type
_entity.pdbx_description
1 polymer ?
#
loop_
_entity_poly.entity_id
_entity_poly.type
_entity_poly.pdbx_seq_one_letter_code
_entity_poly.pdbx_strand_id
1 'polypeptide(L)'
;MVKKADEFNASDRIDIKLLENSIHFLTGEITEENINQCIKWIIFENLDKARQKTLTLYVNSTGGDLYQAFALIDVMQSSNHPIRTIGVGSIMSAAFLIFASGTHGERYIASNTGIMCHQFSDSQEGKYHDIKAQAKENELCNGRMVEILKAATGLPTAKVKAKLLPASDVYMTAQELLDYSVADQLL
;
A
#
# COMPACT_ATOMS: atom_id res chain seq x y z
N MET A 1 -1.96 -30.64 18.82
CA MET A 1 -2.20 -30.11 20.19
C MET A 1 -2.36 -28.61 20.08
N VAL A 2 -3.51 -28.06 20.50
CA VAL A 2 -3.71 -26.60 20.57
C VAL A 2 -2.99 -26.11 21.82
N LYS A 3 -2.02 -25.16 21.66
CA LYS A 3 -1.34 -24.53 22.82
C LYS A 3 -2.38 -23.85 23.73
N LYS A 4 -2.23 -24.01 25.04
CA LYS A 4 -3.06 -23.28 26.00
C LYS A 4 -2.64 -21.82 26.04
N ALA A 5 -3.58 -20.92 26.37
CA ALA A 5 -3.35 -19.46 26.40
C ALA A 5 -2.14 -19.01 27.23
N ASP A 6 -1.75 -19.80 28.25
CA ASP A 6 -0.61 -19.53 29.13
C ASP A 6 0.75 -19.90 28.51
N GLU A 7 0.78 -20.54 27.33
CA GLU A 7 2.01 -20.95 26.62
C GLU A 7 2.53 -19.90 25.63
N PHE A 8 1.80 -18.78 25.44
CA PHE A 8 2.18 -17.71 24.53
C PHE A 8 3.07 -16.68 25.23
N ASN A 9 4.17 -16.31 24.59
CA ASN A 9 4.99 -15.19 25.04
C ASN A 9 4.28 -13.85 24.83
N ALA A 10 4.86 -12.75 25.32
CA ALA A 10 4.21 -11.43 25.24
C ALA A 10 4.00 -10.96 23.79
N SER A 11 4.94 -11.28 22.86
CA SER A 11 4.81 -10.94 21.45
C SER A 11 3.65 -11.69 20.80
N ASP A 12 3.57 -13.02 21.01
CA ASP A 12 2.47 -13.84 20.48
C ASP A 12 1.11 -13.32 20.94
N ARG A 13 1.01 -12.86 22.18
CA ARG A 13 -0.23 -12.30 22.75
C ARG A 13 -0.63 -10.98 22.08
N ILE A 14 0.37 -10.13 21.75
CA ILE A 14 0.11 -8.89 21.00
C ILE A 14 -0.39 -9.23 19.60
N ASP A 15 0.30 -10.13 18.88
CA ASP A 15 -0.05 -10.51 17.52
C ASP A 15 -1.45 -11.12 17.43
N ILE A 16 -1.81 -12.00 18.40
CA ILE A 16 -3.17 -12.55 18.50
C ILE A 16 -4.20 -11.43 18.72
N LYS A 17 -3.91 -10.48 19.60
CA LYS A 17 -4.83 -9.37 19.87
C LYS A 17 -5.02 -8.45 18.67
N LEU A 18 -3.95 -8.17 17.93
CA LEU A 18 -4.03 -7.39 16.69
C LEU A 18 -4.89 -8.10 15.65
N LEU A 19 -4.66 -9.40 15.45
CA LEU A 19 -5.44 -10.23 14.53
C LEU A 19 -6.93 -10.29 14.94
N GLU A 20 -7.25 -10.49 16.22
CA GLU A 20 -8.63 -10.48 16.74
C GLU A 20 -9.36 -9.16 16.46
N ASN A 21 -8.62 -8.05 16.31
CA ASN A 21 -9.16 -6.74 16.00
C ASN A 21 -9.02 -6.36 14.52
N SER A 22 -8.65 -7.33 13.67
CA SER A 22 -8.44 -7.13 12.23
C SER A 22 -7.43 -6.02 11.92
N ILE A 23 -6.32 -6.00 12.67
CA ILE A 23 -5.21 -5.05 12.50
C ILE A 23 -3.99 -5.81 11.99
N HIS A 24 -3.38 -5.28 10.94
CA HIS A 24 -2.13 -5.79 10.39
C HIS A 24 -1.13 -4.66 10.10
N PHE A 25 0.15 -5.00 9.97
CA PHE A 25 1.22 -4.05 9.72
C PHE A 25 2.00 -4.44 8.46
N LEU A 26 2.17 -3.48 7.55
CA LEU A 26 3.13 -3.54 6.46
C LEU A 26 4.30 -2.64 6.82
N THR A 27 5.42 -3.22 7.20
CA THR A 27 6.62 -2.50 7.66
C THR A 27 7.87 -2.93 6.90
N GLY A 28 8.82 -2.00 6.78
CA GLY A 28 10.09 -2.23 6.08
C GLY A 28 9.97 -2.15 4.56
N GLU A 29 10.94 -2.70 3.84
CA GLU A 29 10.94 -2.77 2.38
C GLU A 29 9.82 -3.71 1.89
N ILE A 30 9.16 -3.35 0.79
CA ILE A 30 8.14 -4.20 0.17
C ILE A 30 8.82 -5.38 -0.51
N THR A 31 8.52 -6.57 -0.01
CA THR A 31 9.06 -7.85 -0.48
C THR A 31 7.92 -8.84 -0.70
N GLU A 32 8.21 -9.96 -1.39
CA GLU A 32 7.26 -11.05 -1.54
C GLU A 32 6.78 -11.58 -0.17
N GLU A 33 7.67 -11.65 0.83
CA GLU A 33 7.35 -12.22 2.13
C GLU A 33 6.29 -11.39 2.87
N ASN A 34 6.52 -10.08 3.08
CA ASN A 34 5.59 -9.25 3.86
C ASN A 34 4.29 -8.96 3.10
N ILE A 35 4.33 -8.88 1.77
CA ILE A 35 3.11 -8.74 0.97
C ILE A 35 2.26 -10.02 1.02
N ASN A 36 2.87 -11.21 0.93
CA ASN A 36 2.14 -12.46 1.08
C ASN A 36 1.49 -12.60 2.47
N GLN A 37 2.10 -12.07 3.52
CA GLN A 37 1.49 -12.00 4.85
C GLN A 37 0.24 -11.12 4.85
N CYS A 38 0.31 -9.91 4.27
CA CYS A 38 -0.83 -9.02 4.12
C CYS A 38 -1.97 -9.65 3.29
N ILE A 39 -1.63 -10.28 2.16
CA ILE A 39 -2.60 -10.96 1.28
C ILE A 39 -3.29 -12.10 2.04
N LYS A 40 -2.54 -12.97 2.72
CA LYS A 40 -3.10 -14.07 3.52
C LYS A 40 -4.02 -13.56 4.62
N TRP A 41 -3.65 -12.46 5.28
CA TRP A 41 -4.47 -11.82 6.30
C TRP A 41 -5.79 -11.32 5.70
N ILE A 42 -5.78 -10.58 4.60
CA ILE A 42 -7.01 -10.10 3.94
C ILE A 42 -7.89 -11.27 3.52
N ILE A 43 -7.32 -12.31 2.91
CA ILE A 43 -8.07 -13.51 2.51
C ILE A 43 -8.69 -14.19 3.74
N PHE A 44 -7.93 -14.37 4.81
CA PHE A 44 -8.42 -14.96 6.06
C PHE A 44 -9.60 -14.19 6.62
N GLU A 45 -9.51 -12.85 6.68
CA GLU A 45 -10.58 -11.99 7.16
C GLU A 45 -11.84 -12.06 6.27
N ASN A 46 -11.67 -12.24 4.96
CA ASN A 46 -12.77 -12.40 4.00
C ASN A 46 -13.47 -13.77 4.07
N LEU A 47 -12.91 -14.77 4.76
CA LEU A 47 -13.57 -16.07 4.97
C LEU A 47 -14.77 -15.94 5.93
N ASP A 48 -14.73 -14.98 6.87
CA ASP A 48 -15.84 -14.68 7.77
C ASP A 48 -16.79 -13.66 7.12
N LYS A 49 -17.81 -14.17 6.44
CA LYS A 49 -18.84 -13.34 5.78
C LYS A 49 -19.94 -12.85 6.73
N ALA A 50 -20.00 -13.37 7.95
CA ALA A 50 -21.11 -13.11 8.86
C ALA A 50 -21.03 -11.74 9.56
N ARG A 51 -19.84 -11.15 9.65
CA ARG A 51 -19.58 -9.89 10.35
C ARG A 51 -18.96 -8.86 9.42
N GLN A 52 -19.71 -7.79 9.13
CA GLN A 52 -19.13 -6.63 8.46
C GLN A 52 -18.18 -5.91 9.44
N LYS A 53 -16.92 -5.69 9.01
CA LYS A 53 -15.86 -5.05 9.80
C LYS A 53 -14.94 -4.25 8.88
N THR A 54 -14.20 -3.32 9.44
CA THR A 54 -13.13 -2.61 8.73
C THR A 54 -11.79 -3.28 9.06
N LEU A 55 -11.04 -3.67 8.03
CA LEU A 55 -9.68 -4.19 8.17
C LEU A 55 -8.72 -3.02 8.25
N THR A 56 -7.84 -2.99 9.24
CA THR A 56 -6.90 -1.88 9.43
C THR A 56 -5.47 -2.30 9.08
N LEU A 57 -4.90 -1.66 8.07
CA LEU A 57 -3.52 -1.87 7.63
C LEU A 57 -2.68 -0.64 7.98
N TYR A 58 -1.77 -0.79 8.93
CA TYR A 58 -0.73 0.21 9.19
C TYR A 58 0.38 0.08 8.16
N VAL A 59 0.73 1.18 7.52
CA VAL A 59 1.78 1.23 6.49
C VAL A 59 2.94 2.10 6.99
N ASN A 60 4.11 1.48 7.13
CA ASN A 60 5.38 2.12 7.44
C ASN A 60 6.49 1.51 6.57
N SER A 61 6.64 2.02 5.36
CA SER A 61 7.52 1.44 4.36
C SER A 61 8.10 2.51 3.43
N THR A 62 9.36 2.34 3.08
CA THR A 62 10.03 3.16 2.06
C THR A 62 9.75 2.70 0.62
N GLY A 63 8.92 1.68 0.44
CA GLY A 63 8.62 1.08 -0.86
C GLY A 63 9.44 -0.18 -1.11
N GLY A 64 9.60 -0.57 -2.36
CA GLY A 64 10.28 -1.79 -2.79
C GLY A 64 9.63 -2.37 -4.05
N ASP A 65 9.41 -3.68 -4.11
CA ASP A 65 8.90 -4.38 -5.29
C ASP A 65 7.51 -3.90 -5.70
N LEU A 66 7.43 -3.31 -6.90
CA LEU A 66 6.20 -2.74 -7.44
C LEU A 66 5.16 -3.83 -7.82
N TYR A 67 5.60 -5.00 -8.28
CA TYR A 67 4.67 -6.10 -8.61
C TYR A 67 4.03 -6.67 -7.37
N GLN A 68 4.77 -6.76 -6.28
CA GLN A 68 4.24 -7.15 -4.98
C GLN A 68 3.21 -6.12 -4.49
N ALA A 69 3.49 -4.82 -4.68
CA ALA A 69 2.53 -3.77 -4.35
C ALA A 69 1.23 -3.91 -5.18
N PHE A 70 1.33 -4.15 -6.49
CA PHE A 70 0.15 -4.39 -7.34
C PHE A 70 -0.66 -5.61 -6.86
N ALA A 71 0.01 -6.72 -6.53
CA ALA A 71 -0.66 -7.91 -6.02
C ALA A 71 -1.48 -7.62 -4.74
N LEU A 72 -0.92 -6.86 -3.80
CA LEU A 72 -1.64 -6.46 -2.60
C LEU A 72 -2.81 -5.52 -2.92
N ILE A 73 -2.62 -4.53 -3.80
CA ILE A 73 -3.65 -3.58 -4.22
C ILE A 73 -4.84 -4.32 -4.85
N ASP A 74 -4.58 -5.28 -5.74
CA ASP A 74 -5.64 -6.09 -6.37
C ASP A 74 -6.46 -6.86 -5.32
N VAL A 75 -5.80 -7.43 -4.31
CA VAL A 75 -6.46 -8.15 -3.21
C VAL A 75 -7.24 -7.17 -2.31
N MET A 76 -6.69 -5.99 -2.02
CA MET A 76 -7.39 -4.94 -1.27
C MET A 76 -8.68 -4.51 -1.98
N GLN A 77 -8.62 -4.30 -3.31
CA GLN A 77 -9.77 -3.90 -4.12
C GLN A 77 -10.83 -4.99 -4.23
N SER A 78 -10.45 -6.27 -4.15
CA SER A 78 -11.36 -7.42 -4.18
C SER A 78 -11.95 -7.77 -2.82
N SER A 79 -11.54 -7.10 -1.74
CA SER A 79 -12.00 -7.38 -0.37
C SER A 79 -13.49 -7.11 -0.20
N ASN A 80 -14.18 -8.01 0.52
CA ASN A 80 -15.58 -7.82 0.94
C ASN A 80 -15.70 -6.82 2.11
N HIS A 81 -14.60 -6.50 2.77
CA HIS A 81 -14.53 -5.58 3.90
C HIS A 81 -13.81 -4.30 3.49
N PRO A 82 -14.25 -3.13 3.97
CA PRO A 82 -13.48 -1.90 3.83
C PRO A 82 -12.07 -2.07 4.41
N ILE A 83 -11.08 -1.52 3.72
CA ILE A 83 -9.69 -1.54 4.19
C ILE A 83 -9.29 -0.13 4.56
N ARG A 84 -9.08 0.08 5.86
CA ARG A 84 -8.48 1.30 6.40
C ARG A 84 -6.97 1.23 6.25
N THR A 85 -6.38 2.24 5.65
CA THR A 85 -4.93 2.41 5.62
C THR A 85 -4.52 3.53 6.57
N ILE A 86 -3.51 3.27 7.41
CA ILE A 86 -2.96 4.26 8.34
C ILE A 86 -1.47 4.41 8.03
N GLY A 87 -1.10 5.57 7.48
CA GLY A 87 0.29 5.90 7.16
C GLY A 87 1.01 6.46 8.39
N VAL A 88 2.10 5.81 8.80
CA VAL A 88 2.97 6.21 9.91
C VAL A 88 4.43 6.05 9.51
N GLY A 89 5.33 6.81 10.14
CA GLY A 89 6.77 6.71 9.87
C GLY A 89 7.13 7.10 8.44
N SER A 90 6.96 6.19 7.47
CA SER A 90 7.19 6.48 6.04
C SER A 90 6.16 5.79 5.15
N ILE A 91 5.68 6.49 4.13
CA ILE A 91 4.92 5.95 3.01
C ILE A 91 5.55 6.46 1.70
N MET A 92 6.44 5.67 1.12
CA MET A 92 7.22 6.11 -0.03
C MET A 92 7.12 5.11 -1.19
N SER A 93 7.23 5.64 -2.44
CA SER A 93 7.31 4.81 -3.65
C SER A 93 6.13 3.81 -3.75
N ALA A 94 6.38 2.51 -3.88
CA ALA A 94 5.34 1.48 -3.97
C ALA A 94 4.42 1.44 -2.73
N ALA A 95 4.91 1.80 -1.53
CA ALA A 95 4.08 1.90 -0.32
C ALA A 95 3.08 3.06 -0.38
N PHE A 96 3.41 4.14 -1.10
CA PHE A 96 2.49 5.24 -1.35
C PHE A 96 1.26 4.78 -2.14
N LEU A 97 1.46 3.91 -3.14
CA LEU A 97 0.35 3.33 -3.93
C LEU A 97 -0.55 2.44 -3.07
N ILE A 98 0.05 1.58 -2.22
CA ILE A 98 -0.70 0.73 -1.30
C ILE A 98 -1.53 1.59 -0.34
N PHE A 99 -0.92 2.60 0.29
CA PHE A 99 -1.62 3.52 1.18
C PHE A 99 -2.79 4.21 0.48
N ALA A 100 -2.56 4.77 -0.71
CA ALA A 100 -3.58 5.47 -1.49
C ALA A 100 -4.75 4.56 -1.91
N SER A 101 -4.52 3.24 -1.99
CA SER A 101 -5.52 2.24 -2.39
C SER A 101 -6.44 1.77 -1.26
N GLY A 102 -6.32 2.32 -0.06
CA GLY A 102 -7.30 2.14 1.00
C GLY A 102 -8.71 2.58 0.58
N THR A 103 -9.73 2.08 1.26
CA THR A 103 -11.11 2.47 1.00
C THR A 103 -11.30 3.98 1.17
N HIS A 104 -12.01 4.62 0.25
CA HIS A 104 -12.32 6.04 0.35
C HIS A 104 -13.03 6.37 1.67
N GLY A 105 -12.55 7.44 2.35
CA GLY A 105 -12.99 7.83 3.68
C GLY A 105 -12.23 7.13 4.82
N GLU A 106 -11.41 6.13 4.50
CA GLU A 106 -10.71 5.27 5.47
C GLU A 106 -9.17 5.35 5.33
N ARG A 107 -8.61 6.42 4.74
CA ARG A 107 -7.17 6.62 4.57
C ARG A 107 -6.68 7.70 5.53
N TYR A 108 -5.97 7.29 6.57
CA TYR A 108 -5.50 8.15 7.66
C TYR A 108 -3.98 8.34 7.57
N ILE A 109 -3.53 9.57 7.74
CA ILE A 109 -2.10 9.92 7.69
C ILE A 109 -1.67 10.61 8.98
N ALA A 110 -0.60 10.12 9.61
CA ALA A 110 -0.01 10.77 10.76
C ALA A 110 0.84 11.99 10.34
N SER A 111 0.79 13.06 11.16
CA SER A 111 1.40 14.35 10.82
C SER A 111 2.92 14.33 10.60
N ASN A 112 3.63 13.36 11.21
CA ASN A 112 5.09 13.25 11.12
C ASN A 112 5.53 12.17 10.09
N THR A 113 4.65 11.68 9.24
CA THR A 113 4.99 10.67 8.24
C THR A 113 5.83 11.27 7.11
N GLY A 114 6.94 10.62 6.80
CA GLY A 114 7.73 10.90 5.59
C GLY A 114 7.01 10.37 4.35
N ILE A 115 6.73 11.26 3.41
CA ILE A 115 5.91 10.95 2.23
C ILE A 115 6.70 11.22 0.97
N MET A 116 6.77 10.25 0.07
CA MET A 116 7.43 10.44 -1.22
C MET A 116 6.76 9.61 -2.32
N CYS A 117 6.58 10.23 -3.47
CA CYS A 117 6.09 9.57 -4.67
C CYS A 117 6.99 9.90 -5.87
N HIS A 118 7.14 8.97 -6.79
CA HIS A 118 7.91 9.12 -8.02
C HIS A 118 7.41 8.16 -9.10
N GLN A 119 7.86 8.36 -10.35
CA GLN A 119 7.65 7.41 -11.44
C GLN A 119 8.34 6.08 -11.14
N PHE A 120 7.92 5.03 -11.83
CA PHE A 120 8.66 3.77 -11.81
C PHE A 120 10.12 3.99 -12.19
N SER A 121 11.02 3.46 -11.37
CA SER A 121 12.46 3.49 -11.63
C SER A 121 12.99 2.06 -11.72
N ASP A 122 13.79 1.80 -12.74
CA ASP A 122 14.45 0.52 -12.96
C ASP A 122 15.83 0.77 -13.57
N SER A 123 16.75 -0.15 -13.34
CA SER A 123 18.06 -0.16 -13.99
C SER A 123 18.10 -1.30 -15.01
N GLN A 124 18.44 -0.99 -16.25
CA GLN A 124 18.39 -1.94 -17.36
C GLN A 124 19.76 -2.12 -17.97
N GLU A 125 20.19 -3.36 -18.07
CA GLU A 125 21.37 -3.78 -18.81
C GLU A 125 21.03 -5.01 -19.65
N GLY A 126 21.49 -5.08 -20.90
CA GLY A 126 21.21 -6.23 -21.76
C GLY A 126 21.37 -5.93 -23.25
N LYS A 127 20.90 -6.85 -24.08
CA LYS A 127 20.90 -6.69 -25.55
C LYS A 127 19.82 -5.68 -25.96
N TYR A 128 20.03 -5.07 -27.14
CA TYR A 128 19.11 -4.06 -27.68
C TYR A 128 17.63 -4.45 -27.65
N HIS A 129 17.29 -5.69 -28.00
CA HIS A 129 15.90 -6.15 -28.01
C HIS A 129 15.36 -6.35 -26.61
N ASP A 130 16.18 -6.77 -25.65
CA ASP A 130 15.80 -6.95 -24.24
C ASP A 130 15.51 -5.59 -23.61
N ILE A 131 16.36 -4.59 -23.87
CA ILE A 131 16.15 -3.20 -23.41
C ILE A 131 14.84 -2.61 -23.98
N LYS A 132 14.53 -2.87 -25.27
CA LYS A 132 13.25 -2.45 -25.84
C LYS A 132 12.04 -3.12 -25.22
N ALA A 133 12.13 -4.43 -24.95
CA ALA A 133 11.04 -5.15 -24.28
C ALA A 133 10.79 -4.60 -22.86
N GLN A 134 11.88 -4.33 -22.15
CA GLN A 134 11.83 -3.77 -20.81
C GLN A 134 11.29 -2.33 -20.78
N ALA A 135 11.66 -1.50 -21.76
CA ALA A 135 11.09 -0.16 -21.88
C ALA A 135 9.55 -0.20 -22.04
N LYS A 136 9.03 -1.18 -22.78
CA LYS A 136 7.58 -1.39 -22.89
C LYS A 136 6.96 -1.79 -21.53
N GLU A 137 7.62 -2.67 -20.76
CA GLU A 137 7.11 -3.04 -19.42
C GLU A 137 7.11 -1.84 -18.46
N ASN A 138 8.14 -0.99 -18.51
CA ASN A 138 8.20 0.24 -17.72
C ASN A 138 7.04 1.20 -18.06
N GLU A 139 6.68 1.32 -19.34
CA GLU A 139 5.48 2.09 -19.76
C GLU A 139 4.19 1.49 -19.18
N LEU A 140 4.08 0.16 -19.19
CA LEU A 140 2.91 -0.54 -18.60
C LEU A 140 2.84 -0.33 -17.09
N CYS A 141 3.96 -0.44 -16.37
CA CYS A 141 4.04 -0.18 -14.93
C CYS A 141 3.64 1.26 -14.59
N ASN A 142 4.22 2.25 -15.29
CA ASN A 142 3.83 3.66 -15.11
C ASN A 142 2.35 3.88 -15.43
N GLY A 143 1.81 3.22 -16.45
CA GLY A 143 0.39 3.27 -16.77
C GLY A 143 -0.49 2.76 -15.63
N ARG A 144 -0.16 1.60 -15.05
CA ARG A 144 -0.85 1.03 -13.88
C ARG A 144 -0.81 1.98 -12.68
N MET A 145 0.36 2.55 -12.36
CA MET A 145 0.50 3.52 -11.27
C MET A 145 -0.42 4.73 -11.46
N VAL A 146 -0.49 5.26 -12.69
CA VAL A 146 -1.37 6.38 -13.03
C VAL A 146 -2.84 6.00 -12.82
N GLU A 147 -3.28 4.84 -13.28
CA GLU A 147 -4.68 4.42 -13.12
C GLU A 147 -5.03 4.15 -11.64
N ILE A 148 -4.14 3.55 -10.85
CA ILE A 148 -4.32 3.39 -9.41
C ILE A 148 -4.51 4.75 -8.73
N LEU A 149 -3.63 5.72 -9.00
CA LEU A 149 -3.73 7.04 -8.37
C LEU A 149 -4.94 7.85 -8.86
N LYS A 150 -5.35 7.68 -10.11
CA LYS A 150 -6.62 8.26 -10.60
C LYS A 150 -7.83 7.69 -9.86
N ALA A 151 -7.88 6.38 -9.71
CA ALA A 151 -8.96 5.72 -8.97
C ALA A 151 -8.98 6.16 -7.50
N ALA A 152 -7.80 6.26 -6.87
CA ALA A 152 -7.65 6.65 -5.48
C ALA A 152 -8.00 8.12 -5.21
N THR A 153 -7.72 9.03 -6.15
CA THR A 153 -7.79 10.47 -5.90
C THR A 153 -8.90 11.20 -6.66
N GLY A 154 -9.42 10.61 -7.73
CA GLY A 154 -10.31 11.27 -8.67
C GLY A 154 -9.64 12.34 -9.55
N LEU A 155 -8.31 12.51 -9.44
CA LEU A 155 -7.59 13.51 -10.23
C LEU A 155 -7.47 13.08 -11.70
N PRO A 156 -7.49 14.04 -12.63
CA PRO A 156 -7.25 13.74 -14.05
C PRO A 156 -5.81 13.30 -14.28
N THR A 157 -5.58 12.44 -15.29
CA THR A 157 -4.26 11.88 -15.64
C THR A 157 -3.14 12.92 -15.68
N ALA A 158 -3.41 14.09 -16.28
CA ALA A 158 -2.42 15.17 -16.38
C ALA A 158 -1.97 15.67 -14.99
N LYS A 159 -2.90 15.78 -14.04
CA LYS A 159 -2.60 16.23 -12.67
C LYS A 159 -1.87 15.15 -11.86
N VAL A 160 -2.27 13.87 -12.01
CA VAL A 160 -1.55 12.74 -11.41
C VAL A 160 -0.10 12.72 -11.88
N LYS A 161 0.16 12.78 -13.20
CA LYS A 161 1.52 12.80 -13.75
C LYS A 161 2.32 14.02 -13.32
N ALA A 162 1.69 15.19 -13.21
CA ALA A 162 2.40 16.43 -12.88
C ALA A 162 2.69 16.58 -11.38
N LYS A 163 1.85 16.01 -10.49
CA LYS A 163 1.90 16.26 -9.06
C LYS A 163 2.28 15.05 -8.22
N LEU A 164 1.92 13.85 -8.66
CA LEU A 164 2.18 12.61 -7.91
C LEU A 164 3.26 11.74 -8.58
N LEU A 165 3.39 11.81 -9.90
CA LEU A 165 4.35 11.01 -10.67
C LEU A 165 5.18 11.87 -11.66
N PRO A 166 5.78 13.00 -11.23
CA PRO A 166 6.66 13.76 -12.13
C PRO A 166 7.99 13.02 -12.37
N ALA A 167 8.87 13.62 -13.18
CA ALA A 167 10.16 13.03 -13.52
C ALA A 167 11.16 12.96 -12.34
N SER A 168 10.95 13.76 -11.30
CA SER A 168 11.76 13.76 -10.07
C SER A 168 10.93 13.29 -8.87
N ASP A 169 11.60 12.85 -7.82
CA ASP A 169 10.96 12.52 -6.55
C ASP A 169 10.17 13.72 -6.01
N VAL A 170 8.97 13.46 -5.51
CA VAL A 170 8.12 14.46 -4.85
C VAL A 170 7.96 14.08 -3.38
N TYR A 171 8.44 14.94 -2.52
CA TYR A 171 8.20 14.87 -1.09
C TYR A 171 7.00 15.74 -0.74
N MET A 172 6.09 15.20 0.06
CA MET A 172 4.82 15.84 0.40
C MET A 172 4.63 15.91 1.91
N THR A 173 3.84 16.91 2.32
CA THR A 173 3.31 17.01 3.67
C THR A 173 2.01 16.21 3.80
N ALA A 174 1.61 15.87 5.02
CA ALA A 174 0.33 15.23 5.28
C ALA A 174 -0.86 16.10 4.76
N GLN A 175 -0.74 17.44 4.83
CA GLN A 175 -1.78 18.34 4.30
C GLN A 175 -1.90 18.24 2.78
N GLU A 176 -0.79 18.16 2.04
CA GLU A 176 -0.83 17.99 0.58
C GLU A 176 -1.48 16.66 0.17
N LEU A 177 -1.34 15.59 0.99
CA LEU A 177 -2.06 14.35 0.74
C LEU A 177 -3.58 14.52 0.84
N LEU A 178 -4.05 15.30 1.81
CA LEU A 178 -5.47 15.65 1.93
C LEU A 178 -5.91 16.50 0.74
N ASP A 179 -5.14 17.50 0.35
CA ASP A 179 -5.45 18.42 -0.75
C ASP A 179 -5.53 17.69 -2.12
N TYR A 180 -4.74 16.63 -2.28
CA TYR A 180 -4.78 15.76 -3.47
C TYR A 180 -5.72 14.56 -3.34
N SER A 181 -6.45 14.45 -2.23
CA SER A 181 -7.34 13.30 -1.95
C SER A 181 -6.62 11.94 -1.98
N VAL A 182 -5.34 11.91 -1.65
CA VAL A 182 -4.56 10.69 -1.43
C VAL A 182 -4.84 10.13 -0.03
N ALA A 183 -5.00 11.02 0.95
CA ALA A 183 -5.50 10.71 2.29
C ALA A 183 -6.86 11.37 2.51
N ASP A 184 -7.64 10.86 3.46
CA ASP A 184 -8.96 11.37 3.80
C ASP A 184 -8.95 12.15 5.11
N GLN A 185 -8.09 11.76 6.07
CA GLN A 185 -8.05 12.35 7.42
C GLN A 185 -6.64 12.34 8.00
N LEU A 186 -6.38 13.30 8.90
CA LEU A 186 -5.23 13.21 9.82
C LEU A 186 -5.55 12.20 10.93
N LEU A 187 -4.51 11.47 11.35
CA LEU A 187 -4.59 10.52 12.47
C LEU A 187 -4.62 11.27 13.80
#